data_3dc4e448740f300ddf477f5beb5e66a0
#
_entry.id   3dc4e448740f300ddf477f5beb5e66a0
#
_cell.length_a   1.000
_cell.length_b   1.000
_cell.length_c   1.000
_cell.angle_alpha   90.00
_cell.angle_beta   90.00
_cell.angle_gamma   90.00
#
_symmetry.space_group_name_H-M   'P 1'
#
loop_
_entity.id
_entity.type
_entity.pdbx_description
1 polymer ?
#
loop_
_entity_poly.entity_id
_entity_poly.type
_entity_poly.pdbx_seq_one_letter_code
_entity_poly.pdbx_strand_id
1 'polypeptide(L)'
;MIKVIKTLRPEDVFYYHDLVITSTGGDSGIRDQGLVESAYYSAFQRFGGVDLFETLEEKASRIGFGLTKNHGFVDGNKRVGCLVLLSFLEMNGIILQCSSEELADMFYSIASGGSSYENLLSFVKRYATHTSLEHRRWFVKEKRKINVLEACKRYSKRVGAKRRKMKSEADIDQMMLQIMQDAMPNSDVEIRPDGSMEITQE
;
A
#
# COMPACT_ATOMS: atom_id res chain seq x y z
N MET A 1 -6.76 15.17 -22.01
CA MET A 1 -6.34 13.77 -21.83
C MET A 1 -7.04 13.24 -20.59
N ILE A 2 -7.91 12.23 -20.70
CA ILE A 2 -8.56 11.60 -19.52
C ILE A 2 -7.48 10.76 -18.85
N LYS A 3 -7.08 11.14 -17.65
CA LYS A 3 -6.10 10.36 -16.87
C LYS A 3 -6.82 9.14 -16.29
N VAL A 4 -6.57 7.96 -16.83
CA VAL A 4 -7.12 6.71 -16.30
C VAL A 4 -6.48 6.44 -14.93
N ILE A 5 -7.30 6.30 -13.89
CA ILE A 5 -6.86 5.93 -12.56
C ILE A 5 -6.66 4.40 -12.54
N LYS A 6 -5.46 3.96 -12.20
CA LYS A 6 -5.18 2.54 -11.98
C LYS A 6 -5.67 2.13 -10.59
N THR A 7 -6.42 1.04 -10.53
CA THR A 7 -6.99 0.54 -9.27
C THR A 7 -6.53 -0.89 -9.01
N LEU A 8 -6.39 -1.25 -7.75
CA LEU A 8 -6.29 -2.64 -7.33
C LEU A 8 -7.66 -3.31 -7.46
N ARG A 9 -7.70 -4.61 -7.55
CA ARG A 9 -8.94 -5.38 -7.37
C ARG A 9 -9.11 -5.67 -5.87
N PRO A 10 -10.33 -5.88 -5.36
CA PRO A 10 -10.55 -6.27 -3.97
C PRO A 10 -9.79 -7.54 -3.58
N GLU A 11 -9.66 -8.49 -4.52
CA GLU A 11 -8.91 -9.74 -4.34
C GLU A 11 -7.43 -9.48 -4.04
N ASP A 12 -6.85 -8.44 -4.61
CA ASP A 12 -5.45 -8.05 -4.37
C ASP A 12 -5.24 -7.61 -2.92
N VAL A 13 -6.28 -7.07 -2.25
CA VAL A 13 -6.20 -6.68 -0.83
C VAL A 13 -6.06 -7.91 0.06
N PHE A 14 -6.77 -9.00 -0.26
CA PHE A 14 -6.64 -10.27 0.47
C PHE A 14 -5.27 -10.90 0.22
N TYR A 15 -4.79 -10.86 -1.01
CA TYR A 15 -3.44 -11.31 -1.34
C TYR A 15 -2.36 -10.53 -0.57
N TYR A 16 -2.50 -9.20 -0.47
CA TYR A 16 -1.60 -8.36 0.34
C TYR A 16 -1.66 -8.73 1.83
N HIS A 17 -2.83 -9.12 2.33
CA HIS A 17 -2.97 -9.58 3.69
C HIS A 17 -2.16 -10.86 3.93
N ASP A 18 -2.35 -11.88 3.09
CA ASP A 18 -1.62 -13.15 3.21
C ASP A 18 -0.10 -12.94 3.14
N LEU A 19 0.32 -12.06 2.26
CA LEU A 19 1.70 -11.68 2.07
C LEU A 19 2.30 -11.03 3.32
N VAL A 20 1.61 -10.04 3.88
CA VAL A 20 1.99 -9.35 5.11
C VAL A 20 2.10 -10.33 6.28
N ILE A 21 1.10 -11.20 6.46
CA ILE A 21 1.08 -12.17 7.55
C ILE A 21 2.19 -13.21 7.38
N THR A 22 2.39 -13.72 6.17
CA THR A 22 3.46 -14.68 5.88
C THR A 22 4.85 -14.08 6.15
N SER A 23 5.06 -12.82 5.78
CA SER A 23 6.37 -12.15 5.90
C SER A 23 6.67 -11.63 7.30
N THR A 24 5.67 -11.20 8.05
CA THR A 24 5.87 -10.50 9.33
C THR A 24 5.25 -11.20 10.53
N GLY A 25 4.55 -12.32 10.32
CA GLY A 25 3.82 -13.05 11.34
C GLY A 25 2.46 -12.42 11.66
N GLY A 26 1.64 -13.20 12.35
CA GLY A 26 0.29 -12.82 12.73
C GLY A 26 -0.73 -13.90 12.38
N ASP A 27 -2.02 -13.59 12.54
CA ASP A 27 -3.14 -14.45 12.22
C ASP A 27 -3.70 -14.13 10.83
N SER A 28 -3.79 -15.13 9.94
CA SER A 28 -4.29 -15.00 8.57
C SER A 28 -5.83 -15.00 8.48
N GLY A 29 -6.54 -15.00 9.61
CA GLY A 29 -7.99 -15.03 9.61
C GLY A 29 -8.63 -13.79 9.03
N ILE A 30 -9.66 -13.99 8.20
CA ILE A 30 -10.57 -12.93 7.73
C ILE A 30 -11.73 -12.90 8.70
N ARG A 31 -11.96 -11.75 9.35
CA ARG A 31 -13.09 -11.58 10.27
C ARG A 31 -14.38 -11.29 9.51
N ASP A 32 -14.30 -10.40 8.54
CA ASP A 32 -15.44 -9.99 7.73
C ASP A 32 -14.95 -9.44 6.38
N GLN A 33 -15.22 -10.19 5.31
CA GLN A 33 -14.87 -9.81 3.94
C GLN A 33 -15.57 -8.53 3.51
N GLY A 34 -16.84 -8.34 3.88
CA GLY A 34 -17.62 -7.16 3.53
C GLY A 34 -17.04 -5.87 4.11
N LEU A 35 -16.43 -5.94 5.31
CA LEU A 35 -15.72 -4.79 5.91
C LEU A 35 -14.44 -4.44 5.13
N VAL A 36 -13.72 -5.42 4.60
CA VAL A 36 -12.54 -5.19 3.74
C VAL A 36 -12.97 -4.54 2.43
N GLU A 37 -13.96 -5.12 1.74
CA GLU A 37 -14.49 -4.62 0.48
C GLU A 37 -15.08 -3.21 0.64
N SER A 38 -15.87 -2.98 1.69
CA SER A 38 -16.43 -1.67 2.01
C SER A 38 -15.33 -0.62 2.25
N ALA A 39 -14.26 -0.96 2.96
CA ALA A 39 -13.12 -0.07 3.16
C ALA A 39 -12.51 0.34 1.82
N TYR A 40 -12.30 -0.63 0.93
CA TYR A 40 -11.72 -0.37 -0.38
C TYR A 40 -12.64 0.47 -1.28
N TYR A 41 -13.88 0.02 -1.48
CA TYR A 41 -14.83 0.69 -2.38
C TYR A 41 -15.26 2.07 -1.89
N SER A 42 -15.17 2.37 -0.59
CA SER A 42 -15.51 3.69 -0.06
C SER A 42 -14.74 4.84 -0.72
N ALA A 43 -13.53 4.57 -1.24
CA ALA A 43 -12.71 5.57 -1.93
C ALA A 43 -13.20 5.92 -3.35
N PHE A 44 -14.08 5.11 -3.91
CA PHE A 44 -14.60 5.26 -5.27
C PHE A 44 -16.09 5.63 -5.29
N GLN A 45 -16.65 5.99 -4.14
CA GLN A 45 -18.03 6.40 -4.03
C GLN A 45 -18.27 7.73 -4.75
N ARG A 46 -19.46 7.84 -5.35
CA ARG A 46 -19.93 9.02 -6.07
C ARG A 46 -21.27 9.48 -5.52
N PHE A 47 -21.46 10.78 -5.50
CA PHE A 47 -22.73 11.38 -5.17
C PHE A 47 -23.11 12.41 -6.23
N GLY A 48 -24.30 12.33 -6.79
CA GLY A 48 -24.74 13.22 -7.88
C GLY A 48 -23.82 13.19 -9.11
N GLY A 49 -23.13 12.07 -9.37
CA GLY A 49 -22.19 11.94 -10.48
C GLY A 49 -20.77 12.45 -10.20
N VAL A 50 -20.52 13.03 -9.03
CA VAL A 50 -19.22 13.55 -8.59
C VAL A 50 -18.54 12.58 -7.63
N ASP A 51 -17.25 12.34 -7.78
CA ASP A 51 -16.47 11.52 -6.86
C ASP A 51 -16.41 12.21 -5.48
N LEU A 52 -16.64 11.46 -4.40
CA LEU A 52 -16.51 11.98 -3.02
C LEU A 52 -15.05 12.21 -2.64
N PHE A 53 -14.12 11.49 -3.25
CA PHE A 53 -12.68 11.62 -3.12
C PHE A 53 -12.11 11.86 -4.51
N GLU A 54 -11.78 13.10 -4.84
CA GLU A 54 -11.46 13.50 -6.22
C GLU A 54 -10.01 13.17 -6.59
N THR A 55 -9.08 13.36 -5.64
CA THR A 55 -7.64 13.20 -5.89
C THR A 55 -7.17 11.78 -5.57
N LEU A 56 -6.02 11.41 -6.12
CA LEU A 56 -5.37 10.12 -5.85
C LEU A 56 -4.97 10.00 -4.38
N GLU A 57 -4.50 11.10 -3.79
CA GLU A 57 -4.12 11.19 -2.39
C GLU A 57 -5.33 10.96 -1.46
N GLU A 58 -6.48 11.53 -1.81
CA GLU A 58 -7.73 11.33 -1.08
C GLU A 58 -8.19 9.89 -1.16
N LYS A 59 -8.21 9.30 -2.37
CA LYS A 59 -8.58 7.90 -2.57
C LYS A 59 -7.66 6.96 -1.79
N ALA A 60 -6.34 7.14 -1.92
CA ALA A 60 -5.34 6.34 -1.21
C ALA A 60 -5.50 6.43 0.31
N SER A 61 -5.66 7.65 0.82
CA SER A 61 -5.87 7.89 2.26
C SER A 61 -7.17 7.26 2.75
N ARG A 62 -8.24 7.32 1.95
CA ARG A 62 -9.52 6.70 2.29
C ARG A 62 -9.41 5.18 2.38
N ILE A 63 -8.75 4.55 1.42
CA ILE A 63 -8.50 3.09 1.43
C ILE A 63 -7.66 2.70 2.65
N GLY A 64 -6.50 3.34 2.84
CA GLY A 64 -5.58 3.02 3.93
C GLY A 64 -6.21 3.21 5.31
N PHE A 65 -6.95 4.31 5.50
CA PHE A 65 -7.69 4.58 6.74
C PHE A 65 -8.79 3.54 6.98
N GLY A 66 -9.61 3.26 5.96
CA GLY A 66 -10.71 2.30 6.05
C GLY A 66 -10.22 0.90 6.39
N LEU A 67 -9.23 0.37 5.69
CA LEU A 67 -8.65 -0.95 5.95
C LEU A 67 -8.07 -1.05 7.37
N THR A 68 -7.50 0.04 7.89
CA THR A 68 -6.95 0.09 9.25
C THR A 68 -8.03 0.09 10.31
N LYS A 69 -9.15 0.79 10.08
CA LYS A 69 -10.21 1.04 11.09
C LYS A 69 -11.35 0.01 11.07
N ASN A 70 -11.68 -0.56 9.92
CA ASN A 70 -12.84 -1.45 9.81
C ASN A 70 -12.60 -2.83 10.44
N HIS A 71 -11.35 -3.18 10.76
CA HIS A 71 -10.99 -4.46 11.38
C HIS A 71 -11.54 -5.68 10.64
N GLY A 72 -11.49 -5.68 9.31
CA GLY A 72 -11.97 -6.77 8.46
C GLY A 72 -11.11 -8.04 8.55
N PHE A 73 -9.85 -7.92 8.95
CA PHE A 73 -8.95 -9.05 9.25
C PHE A 73 -8.83 -9.26 10.76
N VAL A 74 -8.49 -10.50 11.16
CA VAL A 74 -8.22 -10.82 12.56
C VAL A 74 -6.96 -10.10 13.03
N ASP A 75 -5.90 -10.12 12.21
CA ASP A 75 -4.66 -9.36 12.41
C ASP A 75 -4.22 -8.74 11.07
N GLY A 76 -3.23 -7.85 11.11
CA GLY A 76 -2.62 -7.26 9.91
C GLY A 76 -3.30 -6.02 9.33
N ASN A 77 -4.47 -5.59 9.83
CA ASN A 77 -5.24 -4.47 9.27
C ASN A 77 -4.42 -3.21 9.01
N LYS A 78 -3.55 -2.81 9.93
CA LYS A 78 -2.68 -1.62 9.78
C LYS A 78 -1.64 -1.81 8.69
N ARG A 79 -1.01 -3.00 8.67
CA ARG A 79 0.04 -3.35 7.70
C ARG A 79 -0.53 -3.40 6.29
N VAL A 80 -1.69 -4.02 6.12
CA VAL A 80 -2.41 -4.06 4.85
C VAL A 80 -2.87 -2.67 4.43
N GLY A 81 -3.47 -1.89 5.33
CA GLY A 81 -3.89 -0.51 5.04
C GLY A 81 -2.73 0.35 4.55
N CYS A 82 -1.54 0.22 5.18
CA CYS A 82 -0.32 0.89 4.75
C CYS A 82 0.14 0.42 3.37
N LEU A 83 0.24 -0.90 3.16
CA LEU A 83 0.72 -1.47 1.90
C LEU A 83 -0.19 -1.12 0.72
N VAL A 84 -1.52 -1.24 0.90
CA VAL A 84 -2.49 -0.90 -0.15
C VAL A 84 -2.46 0.59 -0.49
N LEU A 85 -2.34 1.47 0.51
CA LEU A 85 -2.17 2.91 0.29
C LEU A 85 -0.95 3.20 -0.59
N LEU A 86 0.20 2.64 -0.22
CA LEU A 86 1.46 2.84 -0.95
C LEU A 86 1.36 2.30 -2.38
N SER A 87 0.86 1.07 -2.54
CA SER A 87 0.71 0.44 -3.86
C SER A 87 -0.21 1.23 -4.76
N PHE A 88 -1.36 1.69 -4.25
CA PHE A 88 -2.28 2.52 -5.02
C PHE A 88 -1.64 3.84 -5.49
N LEU A 89 -0.89 4.52 -4.62
CA LEU A 89 -0.18 5.74 -4.97
C LEU A 89 0.90 5.48 -6.02
N GLU A 90 1.74 4.46 -5.81
CA GLU A 90 2.84 4.10 -6.72
C GLU A 90 2.34 3.72 -8.11
N MET A 91 1.27 2.92 -8.21
CA MET A 91 0.64 2.57 -9.49
C MET A 91 0.18 3.81 -10.28
N ASN A 92 -0.20 4.87 -9.56
CA ASN A 92 -0.66 6.14 -10.15
C ASN A 92 0.44 7.20 -10.26
N GLY A 93 1.70 6.85 -9.99
CA GLY A 93 2.85 7.74 -10.17
C GLY A 93 3.09 8.69 -9.02
N ILE A 94 2.65 8.35 -7.82
CA ILE A 94 2.90 9.12 -6.61
C ILE A 94 3.76 8.28 -5.66
N ILE A 95 4.84 8.86 -5.17
CA ILE A 95 5.73 8.24 -4.20
C ILE A 95 5.72 9.10 -2.93
N LEU A 96 5.63 8.45 -1.76
CA LEU A 96 5.75 9.14 -0.48
C LEU A 96 7.23 9.23 -0.06
N GLN A 97 7.72 10.44 0.18
CA GLN A 97 9.09 10.72 0.64
C GLN A 97 9.16 10.89 2.16
N CYS A 98 8.54 10.00 2.92
CA CYS A 98 8.67 9.94 4.37
C CYS A 98 9.57 8.78 4.79
N SER A 99 9.99 8.76 6.05
CA SER A 99 10.67 7.59 6.61
C SER A 99 9.68 6.46 6.91
N SER A 100 10.18 5.21 6.95
CA SER A 100 9.39 4.05 7.37
C SER A 100 8.86 4.20 8.81
N GLU A 101 9.55 4.94 9.64
CA GLU A 101 9.16 5.20 11.03
C GLU A 101 7.99 6.17 11.12
N GLU A 102 8.04 7.30 10.41
CA GLU A 102 6.94 8.27 10.33
C GLU A 102 5.66 7.63 9.81
N LEU A 103 5.79 6.79 8.75
CA LEU A 103 4.67 6.08 8.19
C LEU A 103 4.07 5.05 9.16
N ALA A 104 4.91 4.27 9.84
CA ALA A 104 4.48 3.29 10.84
C ALA A 104 3.78 3.97 12.02
N ASP A 105 4.29 5.11 12.49
CA ASP A 105 3.71 5.89 13.58
C ASP A 105 2.34 6.46 13.19
N MET A 106 2.17 6.93 11.95
CA MET A 106 0.88 7.39 11.44
C MET A 106 -0.16 6.26 11.49
N PHE A 107 0.14 5.08 10.95
CA PHE A 107 -0.80 3.96 10.95
C PHE A 107 -1.05 3.38 12.36
N TYR A 108 -0.06 3.46 13.25
CA TYR A 108 -0.26 3.12 14.65
C TYR A 108 -1.23 4.09 15.33
N SER A 109 -1.03 5.40 15.11
CA SER A 109 -1.89 6.44 15.65
C SER A 109 -3.34 6.32 15.16
N ILE A 110 -3.54 6.02 13.85
CA ILE A 110 -4.88 5.75 13.31
C ILE A 110 -5.54 4.59 14.06
N ALA A 111 -4.84 3.48 14.21
CA ALA A 111 -5.40 2.28 14.82
C ALA A 111 -5.77 2.50 16.30
N SER A 112 -4.98 3.27 17.04
CA SER A 112 -5.25 3.63 18.45
C SER A 112 -6.31 4.74 18.61
N GLY A 113 -6.76 5.34 17.51
CA GLY A 113 -7.74 6.45 17.54
C GLY A 113 -7.13 7.83 17.74
N GLY A 114 -5.80 7.95 17.72
CA GLY A 114 -5.08 9.22 17.86
C GLY A 114 -5.02 10.06 16.59
N SER A 115 -5.30 9.47 15.42
CA SER A 115 -5.30 10.18 14.13
C SER A 115 -6.56 9.91 13.33
N SER A 116 -7.09 10.95 12.70
CA SER A 116 -8.25 10.92 11.81
C SER A 116 -7.86 10.65 10.35
N TYR A 117 -8.87 10.53 9.48
CA TYR A 117 -8.68 10.50 8.04
C TYR A 117 -7.96 11.77 7.52
N GLU A 118 -8.34 12.94 8.04
CA GLU A 118 -7.77 14.22 7.64
C GLU A 118 -6.27 14.32 8.02
N ASN A 119 -5.88 13.72 9.15
CA ASN A 119 -4.49 13.64 9.54
C ASN A 119 -3.68 12.78 8.56
N LEU A 120 -4.22 11.60 8.17
CA LEU A 120 -3.59 10.76 7.16
C LEU A 120 -3.50 11.46 5.80
N LEU A 121 -4.58 12.10 5.35
CA LEU A 121 -4.59 12.85 4.09
C LEU A 121 -3.56 13.98 4.08
N SER A 122 -3.48 14.73 5.17
CA SER A 122 -2.48 15.80 5.32
C SER A 122 -1.06 15.25 5.30
N PHE A 123 -0.84 14.11 5.94
CA PHE A 123 0.43 13.38 5.89
C PHE A 123 0.78 12.96 4.46
N VAL A 124 -0.16 12.30 3.76
CA VAL A 124 0.04 11.87 2.37
C VAL A 124 0.35 13.06 1.48
N LYS A 125 -0.46 14.14 1.52
CA LYS A 125 -0.23 15.35 0.71
C LYS A 125 1.13 16.01 0.99
N ARG A 126 1.59 15.98 2.23
CA ARG A 126 2.88 16.57 2.62
C ARG A 126 4.08 15.83 2.02
N TYR A 127 4.01 14.50 1.96
CA TYR A 127 5.13 13.67 1.52
C TYR A 127 5.00 13.18 0.07
N ALA A 128 3.86 13.41 -0.58
CA ALA A 128 3.60 12.98 -1.95
C ALA A 128 4.50 13.70 -2.96
N THR A 129 5.14 12.92 -3.82
CA THR A 129 5.89 13.42 -4.96
C THR A 129 5.37 12.75 -6.22
N HIS A 130 4.90 13.56 -7.16
CA HIS A 130 4.44 13.09 -8.46
C HIS A 130 5.64 12.83 -9.37
N THR A 131 5.73 11.62 -9.90
CA THR A 131 6.84 11.21 -10.74
C THR A 131 6.39 10.96 -12.18
N SER A 132 7.21 11.34 -13.16
CA SER A 132 7.05 10.85 -14.53
C SER A 132 7.42 9.37 -14.61
N LEU A 133 6.94 8.66 -15.67
CA LEU A 133 7.27 7.24 -15.87
C LEU A 133 8.78 6.98 -15.92
N GLU A 134 9.56 7.93 -16.48
CA GLU A 134 11.02 7.82 -16.53
C GLU A 134 11.69 7.99 -15.16
N HIS A 135 11.17 8.89 -14.32
CA HIS A 135 11.64 9.06 -12.96
C HIS A 135 11.27 7.87 -12.05
N ARG A 136 10.20 7.12 -12.35
CA ARG A 136 9.83 5.90 -11.59
C ARG A 136 10.95 4.87 -11.63
N ARG A 137 11.56 4.64 -12.80
CA ARG A 137 12.68 3.68 -12.97
C ARG A 137 13.86 4.04 -12.08
N TRP A 138 14.18 5.32 -11.97
CA TRP A 138 15.29 5.79 -11.16
C TRP A 138 14.96 5.83 -9.65
N PHE A 139 13.74 6.27 -9.28
CA PHE A 139 13.32 6.42 -7.89
C PHE A 139 13.16 5.09 -7.16
N VAL A 140 12.64 4.07 -7.85
CA VAL A 140 12.52 2.71 -7.29
C VAL A 140 13.89 2.13 -6.99
N LYS A 141 14.92 2.45 -7.81
CA LYS A 141 16.28 1.94 -7.63
C LYS A 141 17.06 2.68 -6.51
N GLU A 142 16.94 3.99 -6.42
CA GLU A 142 17.86 4.81 -5.60
C GLU A 142 17.27 5.38 -4.29
N LYS A 143 15.95 5.52 -4.20
CA LYS A 143 15.31 6.29 -3.12
C LYS A 143 14.11 5.62 -2.47
N ARG A 144 13.99 4.30 -2.47
CA ARG A 144 13.08 3.62 -1.55
C ARG A 144 13.53 3.84 -0.11
N LYS A 145 13.32 5.05 0.40
CA LYS A 145 13.49 5.34 1.83
C LYS A 145 12.41 4.64 2.67
N ILE A 146 11.25 4.37 2.04
CA ILE A 146 10.19 3.60 2.69
C ILE A 146 10.40 2.13 2.32
N ASN A 147 11.02 1.41 3.20
CA ASN A 147 10.95 -0.02 3.20
C ASN A 147 9.68 -0.42 3.96
N VAL A 148 8.58 -0.71 3.21
CA VAL A 148 7.29 -1.13 3.79
C VAL A 148 7.48 -2.29 4.75
N LEU A 149 8.39 -3.19 4.42
CA LEU A 149 8.73 -4.31 5.27
C LEU A 149 9.40 -3.87 6.55
N GLU A 150 10.29 -2.88 6.51
CA GLU A 150 10.93 -2.35 7.71
C GLU A 150 9.93 -1.59 8.59
N ALA A 151 9.00 -0.85 7.99
CA ALA A 151 7.87 -0.24 8.71
C ALA A 151 7.00 -1.32 9.37
N CYS A 152 6.69 -2.40 8.66
CA CYS A 152 5.96 -3.55 9.22
C CYS A 152 6.76 -4.29 10.31
N LYS A 153 8.09 -4.44 10.14
CA LYS A 153 8.99 -5.02 11.17
C LYS A 153 9.00 -4.21 12.46
N ARG A 154 9.18 -2.90 12.34
CA ARG A 154 9.21 -1.98 13.50
C ARG A 154 7.88 -2.02 14.24
N TYR A 155 6.77 -2.06 13.49
CA TYR A 155 5.44 -2.21 14.05
C TYR A 155 5.30 -3.55 14.81
N SER A 156 5.65 -4.69 14.18
CA SER A 156 5.58 -6.02 14.81
C SER A 156 6.46 -6.11 16.07
N LYS A 157 7.59 -5.43 16.09
CA LYS A 157 8.48 -5.34 17.27
C LYS A 157 7.83 -4.58 18.42
N ARG A 158 7.08 -3.50 18.14
CA ARG A 158 6.34 -2.71 19.14
C ARG A 158 5.17 -3.49 19.74
N VAL A 159 4.52 -4.34 18.96
CA VAL A 159 3.31 -5.10 19.36
C VAL A 159 3.66 -6.44 20.03
N GLY A 160 4.94 -6.80 20.15
CA GLY A 160 5.37 -8.03 20.80
C GLY A 160 5.05 -9.31 20.03
N ALA A 161 4.73 -9.21 18.74
CA ALA A 161 4.47 -10.37 17.90
C ALA A 161 5.72 -11.25 17.76
N LYS A 162 5.60 -12.55 18.02
CA LYS A 162 6.68 -13.54 17.87
C LYS A 162 7.17 -13.55 16.42
N ARG A 163 8.44 -13.18 16.22
CA ARG A 163 9.09 -13.15 14.90
C ARG A 163 9.10 -14.52 14.26
N ARG A 164 8.50 -14.68 13.07
CA ARG A 164 8.97 -15.65 12.10
C ARG A 164 10.18 -15.04 11.38
N LYS A 165 11.20 -15.87 11.09
CA LYS A 165 12.41 -15.46 10.38
C LYS A 165 12.02 -14.88 9.03
N MET A 166 12.38 -13.63 8.78
CA MET A 166 12.07 -12.96 7.52
C MET A 166 12.98 -13.45 6.42
N LYS A 167 12.42 -13.57 5.24
CA LYS A 167 13.13 -13.85 4.01
C LYS A 167 13.96 -12.63 3.56
N SER A 168 14.85 -12.83 2.61
CA SER A 168 15.81 -11.81 2.14
C SER A 168 15.12 -10.61 1.48
N GLU A 169 15.87 -9.53 1.28
CA GLU A 169 15.43 -8.34 0.56
C GLU A 169 15.00 -8.66 -0.89
N ALA A 170 15.69 -9.63 -1.52
CA ALA A 170 15.34 -10.14 -2.85
C ALA A 170 13.94 -10.80 -2.92
N ASP A 171 13.52 -11.48 -1.84
CA ASP A 171 12.18 -12.08 -1.79
C ASP A 171 11.07 -11.01 -1.77
N ILE A 172 11.39 -9.80 -1.27
CA ILE A 172 10.45 -8.67 -1.20
C ILE A 172 10.33 -7.99 -2.55
N ASP A 173 11.46 -7.82 -3.23
CA ASP A 173 11.47 -7.23 -4.57
C ASP A 173 10.74 -8.13 -5.57
N GLN A 174 10.93 -9.44 -5.46
CA GLN A 174 10.20 -10.42 -6.27
C GLN A 174 8.70 -10.42 -5.97
N MET A 175 8.34 -10.22 -4.73
CA MET A 175 6.97 -10.10 -4.27
C MET A 175 6.29 -8.81 -4.77
N MET A 176 6.97 -7.66 -4.65
CA MET A 176 6.47 -6.39 -5.19
C MET A 176 6.33 -6.45 -6.72
N LEU A 177 7.26 -7.16 -7.39
CA LEU A 177 7.18 -7.43 -8.81
C LEU A 177 5.91 -8.22 -9.16
N GLN A 178 5.64 -9.32 -8.45
CA GLN A 178 4.45 -10.13 -8.69
C GLN A 178 3.17 -9.33 -8.49
N ILE A 179 3.11 -8.51 -7.44
CA ILE A 179 1.99 -7.60 -7.19
C ILE A 179 1.79 -6.61 -8.35
N MET A 180 2.89 -6.06 -8.90
CA MET A 180 2.82 -5.13 -10.03
C MET A 180 2.41 -5.84 -11.32
N GLN A 181 2.88 -7.06 -11.56
CA GLN A 181 2.48 -7.89 -12.70
C GLN A 181 1.00 -8.28 -12.64
N ASP A 182 0.53 -8.71 -11.47
CA ASP A 182 -0.88 -9.09 -11.25
C ASP A 182 -1.83 -7.88 -11.37
N ALA A 183 -1.36 -6.69 -10.99
CA ALA A 183 -2.13 -5.45 -11.13
C ALA A 183 -2.14 -4.88 -12.56
N MET A 184 -1.25 -5.36 -13.43
CA MET A 184 -1.10 -4.91 -14.81
C MET A 184 -0.97 -6.12 -15.76
N PRO A 185 -2.02 -6.95 -15.94
CA PRO A 185 -1.94 -8.23 -16.63
C PRO A 185 -1.55 -8.15 -18.12
N ASN A 186 -1.54 -6.95 -18.71
CA ASN A 186 -1.15 -6.71 -20.10
C ASN A 186 0.20 -5.99 -20.22
N SER A 187 1.03 -6.01 -19.18
CA SER A 187 2.36 -5.43 -19.23
C SER A 187 3.39 -6.50 -18.86
N ASP A 188 4.36 -6.72 -19.74
CA ASP A 188 5.54 -7.50 -19.39
C ASP A 188 6.43 -6.69 -18.46
N VAL A 189 6.64 -7.22 -17.26
CA VAL A 189 7.52 -6.62 -16.26
C VAL A 189 8.74 -7.51 -16.10
N GLU A 190 9.90 -7.03 -16.51
CA GLU A 190 11.16 -7.77 -16.44
C GLU A 190 12.09 -7.10 -15.43
N ILE A 191 12.66 -7.88 -14.50
CA ILE A 191 13.74 -7.40 -13.63
C ILE A 191 15.06 -7.72 -14.32
N ARG A 192 15.83 -6.67 -14.61
CA ARG A 192 17.20 -6.85 -15.13
C ARG A 192 18.16 -7.25 -14.01
N PRO A 193 19.31 -7.86 -14.35
CA PRO A 193 20.32 -8.29 -13.37
C PRO A 193 20.84 -7.16 -12.46
N ASP A 194 20.66 -5.91 -12.86
CA ASP A 194 21.02 -4.72 -12.10
C ASP A 194 19.94 -4.25 -11.12
N GLY A 195 18.83 -5.01 -11.00
CA GLY A 195 17.67 -4.68 -10.15
C GLY A 195 16.75 -3.62 -10.72
N SER A 196 16.93 -3.16 -11.97
CA SER A 196 15.98 -2.25 -12.64
C SER A 196 14.81 -3.04 -13.22
N MET A 197 13.59 -2.46 -13.15
CA MET A 197 12.39 -3.01 -13.76
C MET A 197 12.10 -2.36 -15.11
N GLU A 198 11.83 -3.16 -16.12
CA GLU A 198 11.30 -2.71 -17.40
C GLU A 198 9.83 -3.14 -17.52
N ILE A 199 8.98 -2.19 -17.89
CA ILE A 199 7.56 -2.45 -18.12
C ILE A 199 7.31 -2.14 -19.59
N THR A 200 7.02 -3.19 -20.38
CA THR A 200 6.62 -3.06 -21.77
C THR A 200 5.09 -3.21 -21.82
N GLN A 201 4.38 -2.25 -22.40
CA GLN A 201 2.95 -2.34 -22.67
C GLN A 201 2.79 -2.65 -24.15
N GLU A 202 2.05 -3.71 -24.48
CA GLU A 202 1.51 -3.91 -25.82
C GLU A 202 0.36 -2.95 -26.12
#